data_43ab2dcbc71b8f81cc2d8dd4d875be2d
#
_entry.id   43ab2dcbc71b8f81cc2d8dd4d875be2d
#
_cell.length_a   1.000
_cell.length_b   1.000
_cell.length_c   1.000
_cell.angle_alpha   90.00
_cell.angle_beta   90.00
_cell.angle_gamma   90.00
#
_symmetry.space_group_name_H-M   'P 1'
#
loop_
_entity.id
_entity.type
_entity.pdbx_description
1 polymer ?
#
loop_
_entity_poly.entity_id
_entity_poly.type
_entity_poly.pdbx_seq_one_letter_code
_entity_poly.pdbx_strand_id
1 'polypeptide(L)'
;MRVFALPLFALLVAGRVTAPLPTPVWTADLTAALAQAKATQKPVLAVFSGSDWCKPCMMLKQEVFDQPEFAQYAQDKFVLARFDFPRNKKNRLDAAQTKLNETAAAQLNQEGAFPAVVLLSPEGQVLARTGYRPGGVTAYDAYLSQLLAKK
;
A
#
# COMPACT_ATOMS: atom_id res chain seq x y z
N MET A 1 61.00 -20.36 -35.44
CA MET A 1 60.47 -20.03 -34.11
C MET A 1 59.11 -19.39 -34.31
N ARG A 2 58.04 -20.12 -34.02
CA ARG A 2 56.64 -19.65 -34.11
C ARG A 2 56.18 -19.28 -32.68
N VAL A 3 55.94 -17.98 -32.45
CA VAL A 3 55.48 -17.46 -31.18
C VAL A 3 53.96 -17.58 -31.16
N PHE A 4 53.42 -18.47 -30.33
CA PHE A 4 51.97 -18.56 -30.09
C PHE A 4 51.56 -17.47 -29.10
N ALA A 5 50.79 -16.50 -29.54
CA ALA A 5 50.13 -15.52 -28.67
C ALA A 5 48.83 -16.12 -28.16
N LEU A 6 48.72 -16.35 -26.83
CA LEU A 6 47.47 -16.69 -26.18
C LEU A 6 46.58 -15.45 -26.02
N PRO A 7 45.30 -15.48 -26.38
CA PRO A 7 44.37 -14.40 -26.07
C PRO A 7 43.98 -14.46 -24.59
N LEU A 8 44.21 -13.38 -23.88
CA LEU A 8 43.75 -13.15 -22.50
C LEU A 8 42.25 -12.89 -22.53
N PHE A 9 41.47 -13.89 -22.14
CA PHE A 9 40.00 -13.75 -21.99
C PHE A 9 39.74 -12.99 -20.69
N ALA A 10 39.43 -11.71 -20.79
CA ALA A 10 38.98 -10.90 -19.66
C ALA A 10 37.54 -11.29 -19.31
N LEU A 11 37.37 -11.97 -18.15
CA LEU A 11 36.07 -12.31 -17.59
C LEU A 11 35.44 -11.03 -17.01
N LEU A 12 34.51 -10.42 -17.73
CA LEU A 12 33.68 -9.32 -17.23
C LEU A 12 32.68 -9.90 -16.22
N VAL A 13 32.97 -9.74 -14.93
CA VAL A 13 32.04 -10.00 -13.84
C VAL A 13 31.03 -8.84 -13.83
N ALA A 14 29.89 -9.04 -14.48
CA ALA A 14 28.77 -8.13 -14.39
C ALA A 14 28.20 -8.19 -12.96
N GLY A 15 28.57 -7.23 -12.12
CA GLY A 15 28.00 -7.05 -10.81
C GLY A 15 26.50 -6.76 -10.95
N ARG A 16 25.66 -7.64 -10.40
CA ARG A 16 24.22 -7.40 -10.29
C ARG A 16 24.01 -6.25 -9.31
N VAL A 17 23.72 -5.07 -9.81
CA VAL A 17 23.22 -3.97 -8.99
C VAL A 17 21.80 -4.35 -8.57
N THR A 18 21.62 -4.79 -7.33
CA THR A 18 20.29 -4.96 -6.73
C THR A 18 19.69 -3.58 -6.54
N ALA A 19 18.68 -3.23 -7.32
CA ALA A 19 17.89 -2.03 -7.08
C ALA A 19 17.26 -2.09 -5.68
N PRO A 20 17.20 -0.98 -4.94
CA PRO A 20 16.52 -0.93 -3.64
C PRO A 20 15.05 -1.33 -3.83
N LEU A 21 14.51 -2.06 -2.84
CA LEU A 21 13.10 -2.46 -2.84
C LEU A 21 12.21 -1.21 -2.83
N PRO A 22 11.12 -1.20 -3.60
CA PRO A 22 10.22 -0.06 -3.64
C PRO A 22 9.58 0.17 -2.26
N THR A 23 9.56 1.43 -1.83
CA THR A 23 8.79 1.83 -0.65
C THR A 23 7.38 2.20 -1.11
N PRO A 24 6.32 1.67 -0.49
CA PRO A 24 4.96 2.00 -0.90
C PRO A 24 4.68 3.49 -0.60
N VAL A 25 4.17 4.20 -1.60
CA VAL A 25 3.79 5.61 -1.47
C VAL A 25 2.32 5.70 -1.10
N TRP A 26 2.05 6.19 0.11
CA TRP A 26 0.71 6.40 0.64
C TRP A 26 0.31 7.87 0.55
N THR A 27 -0.88 8.15 0.04
CA THR A 27 -1.48 9.49 0.16
C THR A 27 -2.47 9.51 1.33
N ALA A 28 -2.67 10.69 1.92
CA ALA A 28 -3.68 10.93 2.94
C ALA A 28 -4.79 11.87 2.43
N ASP A 29 -4.99 11.90 1.12
CA ASP A 29 -6.02 12.67 0.42
C ASP A 29 -6.78 11.77 -0.53
N LEU A 30 -8.07 11.56 -0.26
CA LEU A 30 -8.94 10.70 -1.08
C LEU A 30 -9.13 11.27 -2.49
N THR A 31 -9.22 12.59 -2.62
CA THR A 31 -9.39 13.24 -3.94
C THR A 31 -8.16 13.02 -4.80
N ALA A 32 -6.96 13.19 -4.23
CA ALA A 32 -5.70 12.92 -4.91
C ALA A 32 -5.57 11.44 -5.29
N ALA A 33 -5.95 10.52 -4.37
CA ALA A 33 -5.94 9.09 -4.64
C ALA A 33 -6.85 8.71 -5.82
N LEU A 34 -8.06 9.23 -5.86
CA LEU A 34 -9.02 8.97 -6.94
C LEU A 34 -8.57 9.57 -8.27
N ALA A 35 -7.99 10.77 -8.26
CA ALA A 35 -7.42 11.38 -9.47
C ALA A 35 -6.30 10.52 -10.05
N GLN A 36 -5.39 10.02 -9.19
CA GLN A 36 -4.31 9.12 -9.59
C GLN A 36 -4.86 7.77 -10.07
N ALA A 37 -5.85 7.20 -9.39
CA ALA A 37 -6.49 5.94 -9.77
C ALA A 37 -7.11 6.04 -11.17
N LYS A 38 -7.83 7.11 -11.45
CA LYS A 38 -8.41 7.37 -12.77
C LYS A 38 -7.35 7.53 -13.86
N ALA A 39 -6.27 8.24 -13.57
CA ALA A 39 -5.17 8.45 -14.52
C ALA A 39 -4.39 7.16 -14.82
N THR A 40 -4.24 6.27 -13.83
CA THR A 40 -3.46 5.03 -13.95
C THR A 40 -4.32 3.79 -14.20
N GLN A 41 -5.65 3.91 -14.14
CA GLN A 41 -6.61 2.82 -14.23
C GLN A 41 -6.38 1.72 -13.17
N LYS A 42 -5.83 2.13 -12.00
CA LYS A 42 -5.61 1.23 -10.85
C LYS A 42 -6.69 1.43 -9.79
N PRO A 43 -7.14 0.36 -9.13
CA PRO A 43 -8.01 0.49 -7.96
C PRO A 43 -7.29 1.20 -6.80
N VAL A 44 -8.07 1.86 -5.93
CA VAL A 44 -7.57 2.43 -4.68
C VAL A 44 -7.70 1.41 -3.56
N LEU A 45 -6.63 1.22 -2.78
CA LEU A 45 -6.67 0.57 -1.48
C LEU A 45 -6.69 1.66 -0.40
N ALA A 46 -7.85 1.96 0.15
CA ALA A 46 -8.05 2.97 1.19
C ALA A 46 -8.09 2.31 2.57
N VAL A 47 -7.24 2.77 3.49
CA VAL A 47 -7.08 2.20 4.84
C VAL A 47 -7.41 3.25 5.88
N PHE A 48 -8.35 2.93 6.78
CA PHE A 48 -8.69 3.73 7.96
C PHE A 48 -8.07 3.08 9.18
N SER A 49 -7.24 3.82 9.90
CA SER A 49 -6.39 3.29 10.96
C SER A 49 -6.42 4.19 12.20
N GLY A 50 -6.31 3.58 13.37
CA GLY A 50 -6.00 4.25 14.63
C GLY A 50 -4.60 3.87 15.07
N SER A 51 -3.59 4.56 14.57
CA SER A 51 -2.18 4.16 14.64
C SER A 51 -1.62 3.98 16.05
N ASP A 52 -2.21 4.63 17.05
CA ASP A 52 -1.69 4.64 18.42
C ASP A 52 -2.65 4.04 19.48
N TRP A 53 -3.80 3.51 19.07
CA TRP A 53 -4.79 2.93 19.99
C TRP A 53 -5.45 1.65 19.46
N CYS A 54 -5.45 1.43 18.15
CA CYS A 54 -6.11 0.30 17.52
C CYS A 54 -5.13 -0.86 17.34
N LYS A 55 -5.15 -1.85 18.23
CA LYS A 55 -4.24 -3.00 18.16
C LYS A 55 -4.32 -3.76 16.82
N PRO A 56 -5.49 -4.11 16.26
CA PRO A 56 -5.55 -4.78 14.96
C PRO A 56 -5.01 -3.91 13.81
N CYS A 57 -5.11 -2.56 13.92
CA CYS A 57 -4.52 -1.66 12.93
C CYS A 57 -2.99 -1.73 12.92
N MET A 58 -2.40 -1.76 14.13
CA MET A 58 -0.95 -1.89 14.29
C MET A 58 -0.46 -3.25 13.77
N MET A 59 -1.21 -4.32 14.03
CA MET A 59 -0.90 -5.67 13.50
C MET A 59 -0.96 -5.68 11.97
N LEU A 60 -2.02 -5.13 11.36
CA LEU A 60 -2.16 -5.05 9.91
C LEU A 60 -1.02 -4.25 9.28
N LYS A 61 -0.64 -3.14 9.91
CA LYS A 61 0.51 -2.35 9.46
C LYS A 61 1.80 -3.17 9.52
N GLN A 62 2.10 -3.77 10.67
CA GLN A 62 3.35 -4.49 10.91
C GLN A 62 3.45 -5.78 10.09
N GLU A 63 2.38 -6.57 10.04
CA GLU A 63 2.38 -7.90 9.40
C GLU A 63 2.21 -7.85 7.89
N VAL A 64 1.67 -6.75 7.35
CA VAL A 64 1.35 -6.61 5.93
C VAL A 64 1.97 -5.35 5.32
N PHE A 65 1.50 -4.17 5.71
CA PHE A 65 1.79 -2.93 4.96
C PHE A 65 3.24 -2.44 5.07
N ASP A 66 3.95 -2.80 6.14
CA ASP A 66 5.38 -2.49 6.33
C ASP A 66 6.30 -3.55 5.71
N GLN A 67 5.74 -4.64 5.17
CA GLN A 67 6.54 -5.69 4.57
C GLN A 67 6.97 -5.33 3.14
N PRO A 68 8.23 -5.58 2.75
CA PRO A 68 8.71 -5.29 1.40
C PRO A 68 7.97 -6.08 0.32
N GLU A 69 7.47 -7.26 0.64
CA GLU A 69 6.65 -8.08 -0.25
C GLU A 69 5.34 -7.39 -0.60
N PHE A 70 4.68 -6.74 0.38
CA PHE A 70 3.49 -5.92 0.13
C PHE A 70 3.82 -4.75 -0.78
N ALA A 71 4.96 -4.08 -0.57
CA ALA A 71 5.38 -2.97 -1.42
C ALA A 71 5.52 -3.40 -2.89
N GLN A 72 6.15 -4.55 -3.14
CA GLN A 72 6.28 -5.13 -4.48
C GLN A 72 4.93 -5.50 -5.10
N TYR A 73 4.05 -6.11 -4.31
CA TYR A 73 2.70 -6.48 -4.77
C TYR A 73 1.84 -5.26 -5.09
N ALA A 74 1.87 -4.24 -4.25
CA ALA A 74 0.95 -3.12 -4.32
C ALA A 74 1.33 -2.07 -5.38
N GLN A 75 2.65 -1.87 -5.65
CA GLN A 75 3.16 -0.77 -6.50
C GLN A 75 2.53 -0.72 -7.89
N ASP A 76 2.26 -1.89 -8.50
CA ASP A 76 1.70 -1.99 -9.83
C ASP A 76 0.18 -2.24 -9.85
N LYS A 77 -0.41 -2.54 -8.69
CA LYS A 77 -1.81 -2.96 -8.58
C LYS A 77 -2.73 -1.91 -7.97
N PHE A 78 -2.21 -1.05 -7.10
CA PHE A 78 -3.03 -0.12 -6.33
C PHE A 78 -2.49 1.29 -6.32
N VAL A 79 -3.39 2.25 -6.17
CA VAL A 79 -3.12 3.53 -5.54
C VAL A 79 -3.40 3.36 -4.05
N LEU A 80 -2.44 3.72 -3.19
CA LEU A 80 -2.53 3.50 -1.76
C LEU A 80 -2.94 4.79 -1.04
N ALA A 81 -4.02 4.73 -0.27
CA ALA A 81 -4.50 5.82 0.56
C ALA A 81 -4.64 5.37 2.02
N ARG A 82 -4.16 6.19 2.96
CA ARG A 82 -4.26 5.93 4.40
C ARG A 82 -4.78 7.14 5.14
N PHE A 83 -5.80 6.92 5.97
CA PHE A 83 -6.45 7.91 6.81
C PHE A 83 -6.29 7.49 8.26
N ASP A 84 -5.43 8.21 9.00
CA ASP A 84 -5.13 7.92 10.40
C ASP A 84 -5.97 8.77 11.35
N PHE A 85 -6.36 8.17 12.48
CA PHE A 85 -7.16 8.79 13.52
C PHE A 85 -6.48 8.60 14.89
N PRO A 86 -5.33 9.27 15.14
CA PRO A 86 -4.59 9.12 16.37
C PRO A 86 -5.35 9.75 17.55
N ARG A 87 -5.24 9.15 18.73
CA ARG A 87 -5.81 9.67 19.99
C ARG A 87 -4.78 10.33 20.89
N ASN A 88 -3.51 9.91 20.77
CA ASN A 88 -2.43 10.48 21.55
C ASN A 88 -2.14 11.93 21.09
N LYS A 89 -2.07 12.85 22.03
CA LYS A 89 -1.76 14.26 21.74
C LYS A 89 -0.45 14.47 20.97
N LYS A 90 0.54 13.59 21.18
CA LYS A 90 1.85 13.63 20.47
C LYS A 90 1.72 13.33 18.97
N ASN A 91 0.71 12.57 18.58
CA ASN A 91 0.48 12.13 17.20
C ASN A 91 -0.64 12.91 16.52
N ARG A 92 -1.15 13.97 17.17
CA ARG A 92 -2.27 14.76 16.64
C ARG A 92 -1.90 15.35 15.28
N LEU A 93 -2.77 15.11 14.32
CA LEU A 93 -2.69 15.71 12.99
C LEU A 93 -3.09 17.20 13.06
N ASP A 94 -2.62 17.98 12.10
CA ASP A 94 -3.11 19.35 11.93
C ASP A 94 -4.60 19.37 11.52
N ALA A 95 -5.22 20.53 11.59
CA ALA A 95 -6.66 20.68 11.32
C ALA A 95 -7.02 20.35 9.85
N ALA A 96 -6.15 20.67 8.90
CA ALA A 96 -6.38 20.42 7.49
C ALA A 96 -6.37 18.91 7.20
N GLN A 97 -5.36 18.19 7.71
CA GLN A 97 -5.27 16.72 7.55
C GLN A 97 -6.39 16.01 8.31
N THR A 98 -6.75 16.47 9.50
CA THR A 98 -7.88 15.92 10.25
C THR A 98 -9.17 16.02 9.43
N LYS A 99 -9.43 17.17 8.80
CA LYS A 99 -10.62 17.37 7.97
C LYS A 99 -10.61 16.46 6.72
N LEU A 100 -9.48 16.28 6.07
CA LEU A 100 -9.37 15.33 4.94
C LEU A 100 -9.71 13.90 5.36
N ASN A 101 -9.17 13.45 6.50
CA ASN A 101 -9.42 12.10 7.02
C ASN A 101 -10.89 11.91 7.42
N GLU A 102 -11.49 12.90 8.10
CA GLU A 102 -12.92 12.88 8.46
C GLU A 102 -13.83 12.88 7.23
N THR A 103 -13.49 13.65 6.20
CA THR A 103 -14.23 13.67 4.94
C THR A 103 -14.18 12.32 4.23
N ALA A 104 -12.99 11.69 4.19
CA ALA A 104 -12.83 10.35 3.63
C ALA A 104 -13.62 9.30 4.43
N ALA A 105 -13.60 9.38 5.78
CA ALA A 105 -14.35 8.48 6.65
C ALA A 105 -15.87 8.65 6.47
N ALA A 106 -16.36 9.87 6.35
CA ALA A 106 -17.79 10.14 6.10
C ALA A 106 -18.30 9.52 4.80
N GLN A 107 -17.41 9.35 3.81
CA GLN A 107 -17.76 8.72 2.54
C GLN A 107 -17.60 7.19 2.57
N LEU A 108 -16.53 6.69 3.19
CA LEU A 108 -16.10 5.31 3.01
C LEU A 108 -16.13 4.46 4.29
N ASN A 109 -16.22 5.06 5.47
CA ASN A 109 -16.18 4.38 6.77
C ASN A 109 -17.20 4.97 7.75
N GLN A 110 -18.44 5.11 7.34
CA GLN A 110 -19.53 5.68 8.16
C GLN A 110 -19.79 4.87 9.43
N GLU A 111 -19.53 3.57 9.41
CA GLU A 111 -19.68 2.68 10.57
C GLU A 111 -18.57 2.88 11.62
N GLY A 112 -17.50 3.60 11.29
CA GLY A 112 -16.38 3.83 12.19
C GLY A 112 -15.58 2.58 12.54
N ALA A 113 -15.46 1.63 11.62
CA ALA A 113 -14.68 0.41 11.82
C ALA A 113 -13.17 0.68 11.76
N PHE A 114 -12.39 0.02 12.63
CA PHE A 114 -10.93 0.13 12.65
C PHE A 114 -10.27 -1.24 12.92
N PRO A 115 -9.34 -1.69 12.06
CA PRO A 115 -9.03 -1.11 10.75
C PRO A 115 -10.17 -1.34 9.76
N ALA A 116 -10.46 -0.35 8.93
CA ALA A 116 -11.27 -0.56 7.74
C ALA A 116 -10.36 -0.46 6.51
N VAL A 117 -10.52 -1.43 5.60
CA VAL A 117 -9.85 -1.45 4.30
C VAL A 117 -10.92 -1.48 3.23
N VAL A 118 -10.93 -0.47 2.38
CA VAL A 118 -11.91 -0.29 1.31
C VAL A 118 -11.22 -0.31 -0.05
N LEU A 119 -11.64 -1.21 -0.92
CA LEU A 119 -11.20 -1.25 -2.31
C LEU A 119 -12.16 -0.43 -3.15
N LEU A 120 -11.63 0.51 -3.93
CA LEU A 120 -12.41 1.35 -4.84
C LEU A 120 -11.97 1.10 -6.28
N SER A 121 -12.93 1.18 -7.22
CA SER A 121 -12.58 1.24 -8.63
C SER A 121 -11.86 2.54 -8.99
N PRO A 122 -11.24 2.66 -10.17
CA PRO A 122 -10.66 3.91 -10.64
C PRO A 122 -11.67 5.08 -10.70
N GLU A 123 -12.96 4.77 -10.78
CA GLU A 123 -14.08 5.75 -10.79
C GLU A 123 -14.58 6.07 -9.38
N GLY A 124 -14.01 5.43 -8.32
CA GLY A 124 -14.37 5.67 -6.94
C GLY A 124 -15.55 4.84 -6.41
N GLN A 125 -16.00 3.83 -7.13
CA GLN A 125 -17.03 2.90 -6.66
C GLN A 125 -16.44 1.89 -5.67
N VAL A 126 -17.15 1.60 -4.59
CA VAL A 126 -16.73 0.58 -3.61
C VAL A 126 -16.86 -0.82 -4.23
N LEU A 127 -15.73 -1.49 -4.38
CA LEU A 127 -15.63 -2.87 -4.87
C LEU A 127 -15.72 -3.88 -3.75
N ALA A 128 -15.08 -3.62 -2.62
CA ALA A 128 -15.08 -4.50 -1.46
C ALA A 128 -14.72 -3.74 -0.18
N ARG A 129 -15.09 -4.33 0.97
CA ARG A 129 -14.71 -3.88 2.31
C ARG A 129 -14.13 -5.04 3.08
N THR A 130 -13.07 -4.78 3.84
CA THR A 130 -12.44 -5.75 4.72
C THR A 130 -11.74 -5.03 5.87
N GLY A 131 -10.95 -5.76 6.65
CA GLY A 131 -10.18 -5.26 7.77
C GLY A 131 -8.92 -6.08 7.99
N TYR A 132 -8.47 -6.21 9.24
CA TYR A 132 -7.37 -7.10 9.59
C TYR A 132 -7.75 -8.57 9.40
N ARG A 133 -6.83 -9.33 8.82
CA ARG A 133 -6.90 -10.79 8.71
C ARG A 133 -5.53 -11.38 9.07
N PRO A 134 -5.50 -12.40 9.94
CA PRO A 134 -4.24 -13.06 10.27
C PRO A 134 -3.69 -13.86 9.07
N GLY A 135 -2.39 -14.14 9.07
CA GLY A 135 -1.74 -14.96 8.04
C GLY A 135 -0.61 -14.25 7.30
N GLY A 136 -0.35 -12.99 7.64
CA GLY A 136 0.75 -12.20 7.08
C GLY A 136 0.50 -11.74 5.65
N VAL A 137 1.55 -11.19 5.03
CA VAL A 137 1.47 -10.50 3.74
C VAL A 137 0.98 -11.39 2.61
N THR A 138 1.52 -12.60 2.46
CA THR A 138 1.16 -13.51 1.35
C THR A 138 -0.33 -13.88 1.35
N ALA A 139 -0.88 -14.20 2.53
CA ALA A 139 -2.28 -14.54 2.66
C ALA A 139 -3.18 -13.31 2.42
N TYR A 140 -2.74 -12.13 2.86
CA TYR A 140 -3.49 -10.90 2.69
C TYR A 140 -3.53 -10.45 1.22
N ASP A 141 -2.40 -10.52 0.51
CA ASP A 141 -2.31 -10.20 -0.92
C ASP A 141 -3.16 -11.13 -1.79
N ALA A 142 -3.13 -12.43 -1.49
CA ALA A 142 -4.01 -13.41 -2.15
C ALA A 142 -5.48 -13.09 -1.91
N TYR A 143 -5.83 -12.69 -0.68
CA TYR A 143 -7.20 -12.31 -0.34
C TYR A 143 -7.65 -11.03 -1.05
N LEU A 144 -6.82 -9.99 -1.11
CA LEU A 144 -7.12 -8.78 -1.88
C LEU A 144 -7.34 -9.10 -3.36
N SER A 145 -6.51 -9.97 -3.93
CA SER A 145 -6.66 -10.42 -5.31
C SER A 145 -8.00 -11.13 -5.56
N GLN A 146 -8.44 -11.97 -4.60
CA GLN A 146 -9.76 -12.63 -4.68
C GLN A 146 -10.91 -11.63 -4.60
N LEU A 147 -10.81 -10.59 -3.76
CA LEU A 147 -11.84 -9.56 -3.67
C LEU A 147 -12.00 -8.78 -4.98
N LEU A 148 -10.88 -8.49 -5.66
CA LEU A 148 -10.91 -7.81 -6.96
C LEU A 148 -11.44 -8.70 -8.11
N ALA A 149 -11.29 -10.02 -8.01
CA ALA A 149 -11.74 -10.96 -9.03
C ALA A 149 -13.26 -11.25 -8.98
N LYS A 150 -13.94 -10.91 -7.89
CA LYS A 150 -15.39 -11.13 -7.68
C LYS A 150 -16.27 -10.04 -8.31
N LYS A 151 -15.87 -9.49 -9.45
CA LYS A 151 -16.66 -8.52 -10.23
C LYS A 151 -17.81 -9.18 -10.96
#